data_17cf07083563494347918a100593637c
#
_entry.id   17cf07083563494347918a100593637c
#
_cell.length_a   1.000
_cell.length_b   1.000
_cell.length_c   1.000
_cell.angle_alpha   90.00
_cell.angle_beta   90.00
_cell.angle_gamma   90.00
#
_symmetry.space_group_name_H-M   'P 1'
#
loop_
_entity.id
_entity.type
_entity.pdbx_description
1 polymer ?
#
loop_
_entity_poly.entity_id
_entity_poly.type
_entity_poly.pdbx_seq_one_letter_code
_entity_poly.pdbx_strand_id
1 'polypeptide(L)'
;MSAGPGLAGCLAVGVSGAKSLAWAANKPIYGINHVIGHIAVTQLQFGPFPEDTLALIVSGGHTSLLHVEDVARHIDVVGTTLDDAAGECFDKVARLLGFPYPGGPHIDRHAQLGDPHAIKVPQGLTQGKAGQQHPYDFSFSGVKTAVARWIEEQQAQGNEIPVDDVCASLADSVATVLAKKAMRGCEQYDSKTLIVGGGFSANSQLRAKLLEVGAEHGVEVRVPQLKLCTDNGAMVAMLGVNLVEAGVAPSNPDFAIDSAMPLTKISM
;
A
#
# COMPACT_ATOMS: atom_id res chain seq x y z
N MET A 1 -10.90 -5.33 -15.88
CA MET A 1 -9.60 -4.75 -16.26
C MET A 1 -9.39 -3.44 -15.51
N SER A 2 -8.13 -3.07 -15.18
CA SER A 2 -7.86 -1.79 -14.49
C SER A 2 -8.16 -0.60 -15.41
N ALA A 3 -9.02 0.31 -14.95
CA ALA A 3 -9.35 1.56 -15.63
C ALA A 3 -8.64 2.78 -15.02
N GLY A 4 -8.17 2.64 -13.80
CA GLY A 4 -7.44 3.64 -13.01
C GLY A 4 -7.34 3.21 -11.54
N PRO A 5 -6.60 3.99 -10.71
CA PRO A 5 -5.58 4.96 -11.12
C PRO A 5 -4.34 4.29 -11.71
N GLY A 6 -3.46 5.07 -12.36
CA GLY A 6 -2.19 4.55 -12.89
C GLY A 6 -1.65 5.34 -14.09
N LEU A 7 -0.56 4.85 -14.66
CA LEU A 7 0.07 5.48 -15.82
C LEU A 7 -0.86 5.45 -17.03
N ALA A 8 -1.22 6.62 -17.55
CA ALA A 8 -2.21 6.78 -18.63
C ALA A 8 -1.90 5.90 -19.87
N GLY A 9 -0.63 5.81 -20.30
CA GLY A 9 -0.22 4.97 -21.42
C GLY A 9 -0.48 3.48 -21.17
N CYS A 10 -0.14 2.97 -19.98
CA CYS A 10 -0.36 1.56 -19.62
C CYS A 10 -1.86 1.25 -19.52
N LEU A 11 -2.63 2.14 -18.90
CA LEU A 11 -4.09 2.01 -18.78
C LEU A 11 -4.75 2.01 -20.17
N ALA A 12 -4.35 2.93 -21.06
CA ALA A 12 -4.91 3.02 -22.41
C ALA A 12 -4.70 1.73 -23.22
N VAL A 13 -3.50 1.15 -23.19
CA VAL A 13 -3.21 -0.13 -23.87
C VAL A 13 -4.08 -1.25 -23.28
N GLY A 14 -4.13 -1.38 -21.97
CA GLY A 14 -4.92 -2.42 -21.29
C GLY A 14 -6.41 -2.27 -21.56
N VAL A 15 -6.96 -1.05 -21.46
CA VAL A 15 -8.39 -0.76 -21.70
C VAL A 15 -8.75 -1.04 -23.14
N SER A 16 -7.93 -0.59 -24.12
CA SER A 16 -8.22 -0.82 -25.55
C SER A 16 -8.23 -2.30 -25.88
N GLY A 17 -7.24 -3.06 -25.39
CA GLY A 17 -7.19 -4.51 -25.60
C GLY A 17 -8.39 -5.23 -24.98
N ALA A 18 -8.74 -4.91 -23.74
CA ALA A 18 -9.87 -5.53 -23.05
C ALA A 18 -11.22 -5.20 -23.70
N LYS A 19 -11.43 -3.95 -24.13
CA LYS A 19 -12.65 -3.55 -24.86
C LYS A 19 -12.78 -4.29 -26.19
N SER A 20 -11.68 -4.43 -26.94
CA SER A 20 -11.68 -5.17 -28.21
C SER A 20 -12.06 -6.64 -28.00
N LEU A 21 -11.51 -7.29 -26.98
CA LEU A 21 -11.84 -8.67 -26.63
C LEU A 21 -13.30 -8.82 -26.17
N ALA A 22 -13.77 -7.91 -25.30
CA ALA A 22 -15.15 -7.92 -24.81
C ALA A 22 -16.15 -7.75 -25.96
N TRP A 23 -15.87 -6.82 -26.89
CA TRP A 23 -16.70 -6.57 -28.06
C TRP A 23 -16.72 -7.78 -29.02
N ALA A 24 -15.54 -8.33 -29.34
CA ALA A 24 -15.44 -9.49 -30.21
C ALA A 24 -16.13 -10.74 -29.64
N ALA A 25 -16.08 -10.91 -28.31
CA ALA A 25 -16.70 -12.03 -27.61
C ALA A 25 -18.16 -11.78 -27.20
N ASN A 26 -18.70 -10.59 -27.47
CA ASN A 26 -20.03 -10.14 -27.02
C ASN A 26 -20.22 -10.36 -25.48
N LYS A 27 -19.24 -9.90 -24.70
CA LYS A 27 -19.22 -10.03 -23.24
C LYS A 27 -19.23 -8.66 -22.56
N PRO A 28 -19.85 -8.54 -21.38
CA PRO A 28 -19.78 -7.33 -20.58
C PRO A 28 -18.34 -7.07 -20.13
N ILE A 29 -18.03 -5.79 -19.89
CA ILE A 29 -16.73 -5.35 -19.40
C ILE A 29 -16.89 -4.56 -18.09
N TYR A 30 -15.94 -4.72 -17.18
CA TYR A 30 -15.83 -3.96 -15.95
C TYR A 30 -14.49 -3.24 -15.90
N GLY A 31 -14.53 -1.90 -15.93
CA GLY A 31 -13.38 -1.04 -15.68
C GLY A 31 -13.25 -0.85 -14.17
N ILE A 32 -12.24 -1.43 -13.54
CA ILE A 32 -12.11 -1.46 -12.07
C ILE A 32 -11.01 -0.53 -11.57
N ASN A 33 -11.11 -0.17 -10.28
CA ASN A 33 -10.06 0.53 -9.56
C ASN A 33 -8.88 -0.41 -9.28
N HIS A 34 -7.71 -0.04 -9.78
CA HIS A 34 -6.47 -0.81 -9.65
C HIS A 34 -6.08 -1.02 -8.18
N VAL A 35 -6.14 0.04 -7.37
CA VAL A 35 -5.71 0.01 -5.97
C VAL A 35 -6.63 -0.87 -5.12
N ILE A 36 -7.93 -0.82 -5.37
CA ILE A 36 -8.90 -1.68 -4.69
C ILE A 36 -8.71 -3.15 -5.09
N GLY A 37 -8.23 -3.43 -6.30
CA GLY A 37 -7.81 -4.77 -6.71
C GLY A 37 -6.78 -5.41 -5.77
N HIS A 38 -5.82 -4.63 -5.25
CA HIS A 38 -4.84 -5.11 -4.26
C HIS A 38 -5.46 -5.53 -2.92
N ILE A 39 -6.62 -4.99 -2.56
CA ILE A 39 -7.38 -5.44 -1.39
C ILE A 39 -8.14 -6.71 -1.75
N ALA A 40 -8.90 -6.66 -2.85
CA ALA A 40 -9.78 -7.74 -3.27
C ALA A 40 -9.05 -9.08 -3.44
N VAL A 41 -7.79 -9.07 -3.90
CA VAL A 41 -7.00 -10.29 -4.13
C VAL A 41 -6.80 -11.14 -2.86
N THR A 42 -6.87 -10.54 -1.67
CA THR A 42 -6.71 -11.26 -0.40
C THR A 42 -7.83 -12.28 -0.18
N GLN A 43 -9.00 -12.07 -0.79
CA GLN A 43 -10.13 -13.01 -0.72
C GLN A 43 -9.80 -14.38 -1.34
N LEU A 44 -8.86 -14.45 -2.28
CA LEU A 44 -8.41 -15.74 -2.84
C LEU A 44 -7.74 -16.64 -1.79
N GLN A 45 -7.23 -16.05 -0.71
CA GLN A 45 -6.54 -16.79 0.35
C GLN A 45 -7.38 -16.90 1.62
N PHE A 46 -8.11 -15.84 1.97
CA PHE A 46 -8.79 -15.72 3.26
C PHE A 46 -10.33 -15.78 3.17
N GLY A 47 -10.88 -15.88 1.95
CA GLY A 47 -12.33 -15.80 1.74
C GLY A 47 -12.88 -14.37 1.78
N PRO A 48 -14.22 -14.22 1.78
CA PRO A 48 -14.90 -12.94 1.80
C PRO A 48 -14.44 -12.03 2.94
N PHE A 49 -14.59 -10.72 2.76
CA PHE A 49 -14.31 -9.76 3.83
C PHE A 49 -15.39 -9.84 4.91
N PRO A 50 -15.01 -9.83 6.20
CA PRO A 50 -15.94 -9.51 7.27
C PRO A 50 -16.49 -8.09 7.11
N GLU A 51 -17.63 -7.83 7.76
CA GLU A 51 -18.15 -6.46 7.91
C GLU A 51 -17.13 -5.58 8.61
N ASP A 52 -17.14 -4.27 8.31
CA ASP A 52 -16.28 -3.25 8.92
C ASP A 52 -14.77 -3.57 8.86
N THR A 53 -14.32 -4.10 7.75
CA THR A 53 -12.90 -4.40 7.53
C THR A 53 -12.08 -3.12 7.28
N LEU A 54 -10.95 -2.97 7.97
CA LEU A 54 -9.94 -1.97 7.61
C LEU A 54 -8.98 -2.54 6.56
N ALA A 55 -8.52 -1.69 5.65
CA ALA A 55 -7.52 -2.06 4.66
C ALA A 55 -6.38 -1.02 4.63
N LEU A 56 -5.15 -1.49 4.78
CA LEU A 56 -3.93 -0.71 4.64
C LEU A 56 -3.33 -0.98 3.26
N ILE A 57 -3.36 0.02 2.40
CA ILE A 57 -2.69 -0.01 1.10
C ILE A 57 -1.32 0.62 1.20
N VAL A 58 -0.28 -0.14 0.85
CA VAL A 58 1.09 0.37 0.82
C VAL A 58 1.80 -0.07 -0.46
N SER A 59 2.17 0.92 -1.27
CA SER A 59 2.84 0.71 -2.55
C SER A 59 3.87 1.80 -2.84
N GLY A 60 4.50 1.79 -4.01
CA GLY A 60 5.37 2.85 -4.48
C GLY A 60 4.65 4.19 -4.69
N GLY A 61 3.35 4.18 -4.99
CA GLY A 61 2.58 5.41 -5.27
C GLY A 61 1.49 5.72 -4.24
N HIS A 62 1.11 4.78 -3.38
CA HIS A 62 0.01 4.94 -2.45
C HIS A 62 0.39 4.45 -1.05
N THR A 63 -0.04 5.22 -0.05
CA THR A 63 -0.10 4.78 1.34
C THR A 63 -1.39 5.32 1.93
N SER A 64 -2.37 4.44 2.13
CA SER A 64 -3.71 4.81 2.55
C SER A 64 -4.32 3.79 3.49
N LEU A 65 -5.09 4.26 4.45
CA LEU A 65 -5.94 3.46 5.31
C LEU A 65 -7.38 3.66 4.86
N LEU A 66 -8.07 2.57 4.60
CA LEU A 66 -9.43 2.55 4.06
C LEU A 66 -10.34 1.79 5.02
N HIS A 67 -11.59 2.23 5.14
CA HIS A 67 -12.66 1.47 5.73
C HIS A 67 -13.49 0.84 4.62
N VAL A 68 -13.65 -0.47 4.65
CA VAL A 68 -14.30 -1.26 3.62
C VAL A 68 -15.59 -1.85 4.19
N GLU A 69 -16.71 -1.21 3.94
CA GLU A 69 -18.04 -1.73 4.27
C GLU A 69 -18.47 -2.76 3.21
N ASP A 70 -18.30 -2.42 1.95
CA ASP A 70 -18.57 -3.30 0.79
C ASP A 70 -17.52 -3.04 -0.30
N VAL A 71 -16.69 -4.03 -0.56
CA VAL A 71 -15.59 -3.91 -1.54
C VAL A 71 -16.08 -3.62 -2.96
N ALA A 72 -17.34 -3.91 -3.27
CA ALA A 72 -17.94 -3.65 -4.58
C ALA A 72 -18.70 -2.31 -4.65
N ARG A 73 -19.03 -1.68 -3.52
CA ARG A 73 -19.94 -0.53 -3.49
C ARG A 73 -19.49 0.62 -2.61
N HIS A 74 -18.89 0.34 -1.44
CA HIS A 74 -18.66 1.38 -0.44
C HIS A 74 -17.30 1.22 0.26
N ILE A 75 -16.44 2.19 0.01
CA ILE A 75 -15.10 2.29 0.63
C ILE A 75 -14.85 3.76 0.98
N ASP A 76 -14.51 4.00 2.24
CA ASP A 76 -14.13 5.30 2.74
C ASP A 76 -12.62 5.42 2.94
N VAL A 77 -12.08 6.60 2.66
CA VAL A 77 -10.67 6.92 2.95
C VAL A 77 -10.58 7.44 4.37
N VAL A 78 -9.97 6.67 5.25
CA VAL A 78 -9.73 7.03 6.67
C VAL A 78 -8.51 7.93 6.81
N GLY A 79 -7.45 7.65 6.05
CA GLY A 79 -6.24 8.45 6.00
C GLY A 79 -5.39 8.13 4.79
N THR A 80 -4.55 9.07 4.38
CA THR A 80 -3.67 8.91 3.22
C THR A 80 -2.32 9.60 3.48
N THR A 81 -1.32 9.29 2.66
CA THR A 81 -0.08 10.06 2.74
C THR A 81 -0.27 11.47 2.23
N LEU A 82 0.29 12.43 2.97
CA LEU A 82 0.27 13.87 2.62
C LEU A 82 1.44 14.27 1.69
N ASP A 83 2.40 13.34 1.50
CA ASP A 83 3.60 13.57 0.70
C ASP A 83 4.07 12.25 0.04
N ASP A 84 5.32 11.84 0.22
CA ASP A 84 5.86 10.60 -0.34
C ASP A 84 5.06 9.38 0.18
N ALA A 85 4.80 8.39 -0.68
CA ALA A 85 4.34 7.08 -0.24
C ALA A 85 5.49 6.32 0.46
N ALA A 86 5.16 5.33 1.30
CA ALA A 86 6.16 4.54 2.02
C ALA A 86 7.14 3.84 1.05
N GLY A 87 6.65 3.23 -0.03
CA GLY A 87 7.52 2.60 -1.04
C GLY A 87 8.37 3.60 -1.78
N GLU A 88 7.86 4.78 -2.10
CA GLU A 88 8.62 5.88 -2.71
C GLU A 88 9.75 6.37 -1.78
N CYS A 89 9.48 6.47 -0.47
CA CYS A 89 10.50 6.79 0.53
C CYS A 89 11.63 5.75 0.50
N PHE A 90 11.31 4.46 0.45
CA PHE A 90 12.29 3.38 0.34
C PHE A 90 13.11 3.47 -0.95
N ASP A 91 12.47 3.69 -2.10
CA ASP A 91 13.18 3.81 -3.38
C ASP A 91 14.15 5.01 -3.39
N LYS A 92 13.73 6.13 -2.76
CA LYS A 92 14.58 7.33 -2.63
C LYS A 92 15.78 7.08 -1.72
N VAL A 93 15.61 6.41 -0.58
CA VAL A 93 16.72 6.06 0.33
C VAL A 93 17.61 5.00 -0.30
N ALA A 94 17.05 3.98 -0.95
CA ALA A 94 17.81 2.96 -1.67
C ALA A 94 18.76 3.59 -2.70
N ARG A 95 18.29 4.59 -3.44
CA ARG A 95 19.14 5.33 -4.39
C ARG A 95 20.29 6.09 -3.71
N LEU A 96 20.06 6.65 -2.51
CA LEU A 96 21.13 7.31 -1.73
C LEU A 96 22.20 6.31 -1.28
N LEU A 97 21.80 5.06 -1.00
CA LEU A 97 22.70 3.96 -0.65
C LEU A 97 23.31 3.26 -1.87
N GLY A 98 23.04 3.72 -3.10
CA GLY A 98 23.59 3.15 -4.33
C GLY A 98 22.89 1.90 -4.84
N PHE A 99 21.70 1.56 -4.32
CA PHE A 99 20.95 0.40 -4.79
C PHE A 99 20.20 0.69 -6.10
N PRO A 100 20.02 -0.33 -6.96
CA PRO A 100 19.20 -0.20 -8.17
C PRO A 100 17.70 -0.16 -7.86
N TYR A 101 16.94 0.34 -8.82
CA TYR A 101 15.47 0.31 -8.77
C TYR A 101 14.93 -1.09 -9.18
N PRO A 102 13.91 -1.63 -8.51
CA PRO A 102 13.22 -1.10 -7.33
C PRO A 102 14.03 -1.26 -6.03
N GLY A 103 14.07 -0.23 -5.20
CA GLY A 103 14.89 -0.17 -3.99
C GLY A 103 14.36 -0.99 -2.83
N GLY A 104 13.03 -1.14 -2.72
CA GLY A 104 12.37 -1.82 -1.61
C GLY A 104 12.93 -3.21 -1.29
N PRO A 105 13.10 -4.14 -2.25
CA PRO A 105 13.67 -5.47 -2.00
C PRO A 105 15.13 -5.45 -1.52
N HIS A 106 15.92 -4.43 -1.91
CA HIS A 106 17.29 -4.27 -1.44
C HIS A 106 17.32 -3.83 0.01
N ILE A 107 16.55 -2.80 0.36
CA ILE A 107 16.41 -2.35 1.75
C ILE A 107 15.90 -3.48 2.64
N ASP A 108 14.86 -4.21 2.22
CA ASP A 108 14.29 -5.32 3.01
C ASP A 108 15.33 -6.41 3.32
N ARG A 109 16.18 -6.74 2.35
CA ARG A 109 17.26 -7.74 2.52
C ARG A 109 18.33 -7.26 3.50
N HIS A 110 18.81 -6.03 3.37
CA HIS A 110 19.81 -5.46 4.24
C HIS A 110 19.26 -5.22 5.66
N ALA A 111 18.00 -4.81 5.77
CA ALA A 111 17.33 -4.60 7.05
C ALA A 111 17.28 -5.85 7.93
N GLN A 112 17.30 -7.04 7.34
CA GLN A 112 17.34 -8.31 8.10
C GLN A 112 18.70 -8.60 8.75
N LEU A 113 19.74 -7.87 8.37
CA LEU A 113 21.11 -8.06 8.84
C LEU A 113 21.54 -6.98 9.86
N GLY A 114 20.84 -5.84 9.88
CA GLY A 114 21.20 -4.68 10.70
C GLY A 114 20.42 -4.58 12.00
N ASP A 115 20.87 -3.65 12.86
CA ASP A 115 20.19 -3.27 14.10
C ASP A 115 19.13 -2.19 13.82
N PRO A 116 17.82 -2.46 14.07
CA PRO A 116 16.74 -1.48 13.85
C PRO A 116 16.81 -0.26 14.79
N HIS A 117 17.64 -0.30 15.83
CA HIS A 117 17.79 0.78 16.80
C HIS A 117 19.13 1.52 16.73
N ALA A 118 20.01 1.15 15.77
CA ALA A 118 21.32 1.78 15.61
C ALA A 118 21.22 3.26 15.23
N ILE A 119 20.20 3.64 14.46
CA ILE A 119 20.03 5.01 13.97
C ILE A 119 18.64 5.52 14.34
N LYS A 120 18.59 6.74 14.88
CA LYS A 120 17.32 7.37 15.24
C LYS A 120 16.63 7.93 13.98
N VAL A 121 15.74 7.15 13.39
CA VAL A 121 14.89 7.57 12.26
C VAL A 121 13.56 8.12 12.80
N PRO A 122 13.12 9.33 12.37
CA PRO A 122 11.90 9.93 12.88
C PRO A 122 10.66 9.17 12.41
N GLN A 123 9.64 9.09 13.28
CA GLN A 123 8.31 8.56 12.95
C GLN A 123 7.40 9.72 12.53
N GLY A 124 7.17 9.87 11.22
CA GLY A 124 6.38 10.98 10.67
C GLY A 124 4.94 11.02 11.18
N LEU A 125 4.44 12.21 11.53
CA LEU A 125 3.05 12.47 11.97
C LEU A 125 2.54 11.59 13.13
N THR A 126 3.42 11.14 14.03
CA THR A 126 3.01 10.32 15.18
C THR A 126 2.99 11.07 16.51
N GLN A 127 3.63 12.24 16.57
CA GLN A 127 3.82 12.99 17.81
C GLN A 127 3.42 14.46 17.67
N GLY A 128 3.18 15.09 18.83
CA GLY A 128 2.88 16.51 18.92
C GLY A 128 1.55 16.92 18.28
N LYS A 129 1.41 18.22 18.01
CA LYS A 129 0.18 18.80 17.46
C LYS A 129 -0.15 18.24 16.07
N ALA A 130 0.86 18.05 15.21
CA ALA A 130 0.66 17.50 13.87
C ALA A 130 0.13 16.06 13.91
N GLY A 131 0.66 15.21 14.77
CA GLY A 131 0.16 13.83 14.95
C GLY A 131 -1.27 13.76 15.49
N GLN A 132 -1.69 14.76 16.29
CA GLN A 132 -3.07 14.85 16.78
C GLN A 132 -4.04 15.35 15.69
N GLN A 133 -3.61 16.25 14.80
CA GLN A 133 -4.41 16.76 13.71
C GLN A 133 -4.56 15.76 12.55
N HIS A 134 -3.58 14.87 12.38
CA HIS A 134 -3.52 13.86 11.31
C HIS A 134 -3.41 12.44 11.89
N PRO A 135 -4.43 11.98 12.65
CA PRO A 135 -4.36 10.73 13.41
C PRO A 135 -4.19 9.48 12.54
N TYR A 136 -4.63 9.55 11.30
CA TYR A 136 -4.63 8.43 10.34
C TYR A 136 -3.80 8.70 9.08
N ASP A 137 -3.45 9.98 8.82
CA ASP A 137 -2.64 10.35 7.66
C ASP A 137 -1.17 9.98 7.87
N PHE A 138 -0.45 9.79 6.77
CA PHE A 138 0.97 9.43 6.74
C PHE A 138 1.82 10.55 6.17
N SER A 139 3.13 10.53 6.48
CA SER A 139 4.13 11.42 5.88
C SER A 139 5.50 10.77 5.99
N PHE A 140 6.18 10.63 4.86
CA PHE A 140 7.49 9.98 4.79
C PHE A 140 8.59 10.84 4.17
N SER A 141 8.28 12.01 3.61
CA SER A 141 9.28 12.92 3.06
C SER A 141 10.28 13.42 4.12
N GLY A 142 9.80 13.64 5.34
CA GLY A 142 10.64 13.99 6.49
C GLY A 142 11.56 12.85 6.91
N VAL A 143 11.07 11.60 6.84
CA VAL A 143 11.85 10.39 7.13
C VAL A 143 13.03 10.27 6.16
N LYS A 144 12.75 10.33 4.84
CA LYS A 144 13.77 10.33 3.80
C LYS A 144 14.82 11.42 4.02
N THR A 145 14.35 12.63 4.32
CA THR A 145 15.25 13.79 4.50
C THR A 145 16.14 13.62 5.73
N ALA A 146 15.64 13.08 6.81
CA ALA A 146 16.42 12.79 8.02
C ALA A 146 17.54 11.76 7.75
N VAL A 147 17.19 10.66 7.05
CA VAL A 147 18.18 9.64 6.67
C VAL A 147 19.22 10.21 5.72
N ALA A 148 18.83 11.01 4.72
CA ALA A 148 19.77 11.64 3.79
C ALA A 148 20.78 12.54 4.52
N ARG A 149 20.30 13.41 5.41
CA ARG A 149 21.17 14.28 6.22
C ARG A 149 22.13 13.50 7.11
N TRP A 150 21.62 12.44 7.74
CA TRP A 150 22.46 11.58 8.57
C TRP A 150 23.58 10.93 7.75
N ILE A 151 23.29 10.42 6.55
CA ILE A 151 24.29 9.85 5.64
C ILE A 151 25.33 10.91 5.25
N GLU A 152 24.91 12.11 4.86
CA GLU A 152 25.78 13.23 4.49
C GLU A 152 26.70 13.64 5.65
N GLU A 153 26.18 13.68 6.88
CA GLU A 153 26.95 13.99 8.09
C GLU A 153 28.02 12.92 8.36
N GLN A 154 27.69 11.63 8.23
CA GLN A 154 28.67 10.54 8.40
C GLN A 154 29.79 10.62 7.34
N GLN A 155 29.42 10.83 6.08
CA GLN A 155 30.36 10.96 4.98
C GLN A 155 31.30 12.18 5.18
N ALA A 156 30.77 13.32 5.63
CA ALA A 156 31.57 14.52 5.92
C ALA A 156 32.56 14.30 7.07
N GLN A 157 32.26 13.39 8.00
CA GLN A 157 33.16 13.00 9.10
C GLN A 157 34.16 11.90 8.68
N GLY A 158 34.06 11.36 7.45
CA GLY A 158 34.89 10.26 6.97
C GLY A 158 34.50 8.88 7.54
N ASN A 159 33.31 8.76 8.09
CA ASN A 159 32.83 7.51 8.62
C ASN A 159 32.28 6.61 7.48
N GLU A 160 32.44 5.29 7.65
CA GLU A 160 31.76 4.31 6.80
C GLU A 160 30.26 4.28 7.13
N ILE A 161 29.43 4.14 6.10
CA ILE A 161 27.98 4.05 6.28
C ILE A 161 27.59 2.61 6.60
N PRO A 162 27.06 2.32 7.79
CA PRO A 162 26.57 0.99 8.16
C PRO A 162 25.23 0.71 7.43
N VAL A 163 25.32 0.27 6.18
CA VAL A 163 24.18 0.15 5.26
C VAL A 163 23.07 -0.73 5.83
N ASP A 164 23.42 -1.84 6.47
CA ASP A 164 22.46 -2.77 7.07
C ASP A 164 21.66 -2.10 8.19
N ASP A 165 22.32 -1.34 9.06
CA ASP A 165 21.71 -0.60 10.17
C ASP A 165 20.83 0.54 9.68
N VAL A 166 21.27 1.26 8.63
CA VAL A 166 20.43 2.31 8.00
C VAL A 166 19.14 1.70 7.46
N CYS A 167 19.24 0.56 6.76
CA CYS A 167 18.09 -0.15 6.21
C CYS A 167 17.17 -0.66 7.31
N ALA A 168 17.72 -1.27 8.37
CA ALA A 168 16.96 -1.81 9.49
C ALA A 168 16.22 -0.70 10.26
N SER A 169 16.91 0.39 10.60
CA SER A 169 16.32 1.52 11.32
C SER A 169 15.24 2.24 10.52
N LEU A 170 15.43 2.39 9.19
CA LEU A 170 14.41 2.92 8.28
C LEU A 170 13.18 2.02 8.25
N ALA A 171 13.39 0.72 8.05
CA ALA A 171 12.30 -0.24 7.91
C ALA A 171 11.48 -0.34 9.19
N ASP A 172 12.11 -0.40 10.37
CA ASP A 172 11.42 -0.40 11.66
C ASP A 172 10.61 0.88 11.89
N SER A 173 11.20 2.06 11.61
CA SER A 173 10.50 3.33 11.77
C SER A 173 9.23 3.39 10.91
N VAL A 174 9.33 3.04 9.63
CA VAL A 174 8.19 3.09 8.69
C VAL A 174 7.14 2.03 9.07
N ALA A 175 7.56 0.79 9.34
CA ALA A 175 6.65 -0.28 9.76
C ALA A 175 5.91 0.07 11.05
N THR A 176 6.59 0.68 12.02
CA THR A 176 6.00 1.13 13.29
C THR A 176 4.93 2.20 13.06
N VAL A 177 5.18 3.19 12.19
CA VAL A 177 4.18 4.23 11.85
C VAL A 177 2.95 3.63 11.20
N LEU A 178 3.16 2.76 10.20
CA LEU A 178 2.08 2.09 9.48
C LEU A 178 1.22 1.23 10.43
N ALA A 179 1.86 0.42 11.28
CA ALA A 179 1.16 -0.45 12.22
C ALA A 179 0.37 0.36 13.28
N LYS A 180 0.98 1.36 13.91
CA LYS A 180 0.31 2.20 14.91
C LYS A 180 -0.95 2.87 14.36
N LYS A 181 -0.88 3.45 13.15
CA LYS A 181 -2.02 4.13 12.55
C LYS A 181 -3.08 3.16 12.05
N ALA A 182 -2.69 1.99 11.55
CA ALA A 182 -3.62 0.94 11.17
C ALA A 182 -4.40 0.41 12.39
N MET A 183 -3.72 0.09 13.51
CA MET A 183 -4.38 -0.35 14.73
C MET A 183 -5.29 0.73 15.33
N ARG A 184 -4.85 1.99 15.32
CA ARG A 184 -5.72 3.09 15.71
C ARG A 184 -6.98 3.20 14.86
N GLY A 185 -6.88 2.93 13.56
CA GLY A 185 -8.04 2.85 12.66
C GLY A 185 -8.94 1.67 13.03
N CYS A 186 -8.38 0.48 13.26
CA CYS A 186 -9.15 -0.68 13.69
C CYS A 186 -9.91 -0.41 14.99
N GLU A 187 -9.28 0.24 15.96
CA GLU A 187 -9.91 0.64 17.22
C GLU A 187 -11.06 1.64 17.02
N GLN A 188 -10.86 2.67 16.16
CA GLN A 188 -11.88 3.69 15.87
C GLN A 188 -13.13 3.12 15.18
N TYR A 189 -12.97 2.15 14.29
CA TYR A 189 -14.05 1.54 13.53
C TYR A 189 -14.52 0.20 14.11
N ASP A 190 -14.05 -0.17 15.31
CA ASP A 190 -14.26 -1.47 15.94
C ASP A 190 -13.98 -2.67 15.01
N SER A 191 -13.07 -2.47 14.06
CA SER A 191 -12.69 -3.49 13.11
C SER A 191 -11.82 -4.57 13.75
N LYS A 192 -12.20 -5.82 13.56
CA LYS A 192 -11.42 -6.99 14.01
C LYS A 192 -10.55 -7.58 12.91
N THR A 193 -10.59 -6.98 11.71
CA THR A 193 -9.82 -7.46 10.56
C THR A 193 -9.11 -6.31 9.86
N LEU A 194 -7.79 -6.45 9.70
CA LEU A 194 -6.95 -5.55 8.91
C LEU A 194 -6.45 -6.31 7.67
N ILE A 195 -6.83 -5.85 6.49
CA ILE A 195 -6.28 -6.33 5.22
C ILE A 195 -5.10 -5.47 4.81
N VAL A 196 -4.05 -6.08 4.29
CA VAL A 196 -2.86 -5.35 3.80
C VAL A 196 -2.69 -5.62 2.31
N GLY A 197 -2.64 -4.57 1.50
CA GLY A 197 -2.51 -4.67 0.05
C GLY A 197 -1.40 -3.78 -0.53
N GLY A 198 -1.06 -4.00 -1.79
CA GLY A 198 -0.03 -3.27 -2.52
C GLY A 198 1.36 -3.89 -2.41
N GLY A 199 2.25 -3.54 -3.36
CA GLY A 199 3.57 -4.17 -3.51
C GLY A 199 4.46 -4.10 -2.28
N PHE A 200 4.35 -3.03 -1.48
CA PHE A 200 5.12 -2.88 -0.24
C PHE A 200 4.66 -3.83 0.88
N SER A 201 3.47 -4.44 0.77
CA SER A 201 3.03 -5.49 1.69
C SER A 201 3.92 -6.75 1.65
N ALA A 202 4.81 -6.86 0.68
CA ALA A 202 5.83 -7.90 0.61
C ALA A 202 7.00 -7.67 1.60
N ASN A 203 7.19 -6.44 2.12
CA ASN A 203 8.27 -6.10 3.04
C ASN A 203 8.18 -6.93 4.33
N SER A 204 9.26 -7.62 4.69
CA SER A 204 9.29 -8.58 5.81
C SER A 204 9.12 -7.91 7.18
N GLN A 205 9.71 -6.73 7.37
CA GLN A 205 9.62 -5.96 8.62
C GLN A 205 8.19 -5.46 8.85
N LEU A 206 7.55 -4.92 7.80
CA LEU A 206 6.15 -4.50 7.89
C LEU A 206 5.23 -5.67 8.23
N ARG A 207 5.40 -6.82 7.56
CA ARG A 207 4.59 -8.02 7.83
C ARG A 207 4.73 -8.48 9.28
N ALA A 208 5.97 -8.61 9.76
CA ALA A 208 6.26 -9.02 11.13
C ALA A 208 5.62 -8.05 12.13
N LYS A 209 5.81 -6.73 11.95
CA LYS A 209 5.28 -5.71 12.83
C LYS A 209 3.75 -5.68 12.86
N LEU A 210 3.09 -5.79 11.71
CA LEU A 210 1.62 -5.81 11.65
C LEU A 210 1.03 -7.07 12.31
N LEU A 211 1.64 -8.23 12.12
CA LEU A 211 1.19 -9.48 12.76
C LEU A 211 1.38 -9.42 14.29
N GLU A 212 2.52 -8.91 14.76
CA GLU A 212 2.81 -8.72 16.18
C GLU A 212 1.77 -7.80 16.84
N VAL A 213 1.63 -6.57 16.32
CA VAL A 213 0.74 -5.56 16.91
C VAL A 213 -0.73 -5.94 16.73
N GLY A 214 -1.09 -6.59 15.61
CA GLY A 214 -2.43 -7.13 15.40
C GLY A 214 -2.83 -8.15 16.48
N ALA A 215 -1.92 -9.08 16.81
CA ALA A 215 -2.15 -10.05 17.87
C ALA A 215 -2.33 -9.39 19.26
N GLU A 216 -1.55 -8.34 19.57
CA GLU A 216 -1.66 -7.58 20.81
C GLU A 216 -3.01 -6.84 20.94
N HIS A 217 -3.59 -6.40 19.81
CA HIS A 217 -4.87 -5.66 19.76
C HIS A 217 -6.08 -6.56 19.48
N GLY A 218 -5.88 -7.87 19.29
CA GLY A 218 -6.96 -8.80 18.94
C GLY A 218 -7.53 -8.57 17.53
N VAL A 219 -6.70 -8.06 16.61
CA VAL A 219 -7.03 -7.80 15.21
C VAL A 219 -6.43 -8.89 14.33
N GLU A 220 -7.26 -9.55 13.52
CA GLU A 220 -6.80 -10.49 12.50
C GLU A 220 -6.14 -9.72 11.34
N VAL A 221 -4.83 -9.89 11.16
CA VAL A 221 -4.10 -9.26 10.05
C VAL A 221 -4.00 -10.22 8.87
N ARG A 222 -4.60 -9.86 7.74
CA ARG A 222 -4.60 -10.63 6.49
C ARG A 222 -3.64 -10.02 5.48
N VAL A 223 -2.45 -10.60 5.36
CA VAL A 223 -1.44 -10.20 4.38
C VAL A 223 -1.34 -11.27 3.30
N PRO A 224 -1.51 -10.93 2.00
CA PRO A 224 -1.50 -11.92 0.93
C PRO A 224 -0.12 -12.57 0.77
N GLN A 225 -0.10 -13.76 0.14
CA GLN A 225 1.16 -14.41 -0.26
C GLN A 225 1.96 -13.48 -1.18
N LEU A 226 3.30 -13.57 -1.13
CA LEU A 226 4.22 -12.70 -1.86
C LEU A 226 3.88 -12.57 -3.36
N LYS A 227 3.48 -13.66 -4.00
CA LYS A 227 3.07 -13.68 -5.42
C LYS A 227 1.81 -12.87 -5.74
N LEU A 228 1.02 -12.50 -4.73
CA LEU A 228 -0.21 -11.72 -4.86
C LEU A 228 -0.04 -10.25 -4.40
N CYS A 229 1.11 -9.88 -3.83
CA CYS A 229 1.37 -8.52 -3.34
C CYS A 229 1.56 -7.52 -4.50
N THR A 230 2.24 -7.94 -5.57
CA THR A 230 2.50 -7.10 -6.74
C THR A 230 1.38 -7.22 -7.77
N ASP A 231 1.37 -6.34 -8.78
CA ASP A 231 0.39 -6.31 -9.86
C ASP A 231 0.24 -7.68 -10.52
N ASN A 232 -1.00 -8.16 -10.62
CA ASN A 232 -1.32 -9.44 -11.23
C ASN A 232 -2.74 -9.48 -11.78
N GLY A 233 -3.02 -10.41 -12.70
CA GLY A 233 -4.36 -10.55 -13.28
C GLY A 233 -5.42 -11.02 -12.28
N ALA A 234 -5.02 -11.78 -11.24
CA ALA A 234 -5.96 -12.32 -10.27
C ALA A 234 -6.61 -11.22 -9.39
N MET A 235 -5.86 -10.16 -9.04
CA MET A 235 -6.41 -9.03 -8.28
C MET A 235 -7.51 -8.30 -9.06
N VAL A 236 -7.30 -8.13 -10.36
CA VAL A 236 -8.28 -7.48 -11.26
C VAL A 236 -9.51 -8.36 -11.43
N ALA A 237 -9.30 -9.68 -11.62
CA ALA A 237 -10.39 -10.63 -11.76
C ALA A 237 -11.21 -10.74 -10.48
N MET A 238 -10.58 -10.78 -9.30
CA MET A 238 -11.27 -10.91 -8.02
C MET A 238 -12.18 -9.72 -7.73
N LEU A 239 -11.72 -8.48 -7.96
CA LEU A 239 -12.59 -7.32 -7.84
C LEU A 239 -13.73 -7.35 -8.86
N GLY A 240 -13.47 -7.82 -10.08
CA GLY A 240 -14.51 -8.05 -11.09
C GLY A 240 -15.57 -9.05 -10.63
N VAL A 241 -15.16 -10.13 -9.96
CA VAL A 241 -16.09 -11.13 -9.37
C VAL A 241 -16.97 -10.47 -8.31
N ASN A 242 -16.37 -9.70 -7.38
CA ASN A 242 -17.14 -8.97 -6.35
C ASN A 242 -18.20 -8.04 -6.97
N LEU A 243 -17.86 -7.31 -8.04
CA LEU A 243 -18.82 -6.44 -8.73
C LEU A 243 -19.98 -7.24 -9.34
N VAL A 244 -19.70 -8.37 -9.98
CA VAL A 244 -20.71 -9.23 -10.60
C VAL A 244 -21.63 -9.84 -9.53
N GLU A 245 -21.08 -10.39 -8.47
CA GLU A 245 -21.83 -11.00 -7.37
C GLU A 245 -22.68 -9.97 -6.62
N ALA A 246 -22.18 -8.74 -6.48
CA ALA A 246 -22.94 -7.63 -5.92
C ALA A 246 -24.02 -7.07 -6.88
N GLY A 247 -24.13 -7.58 -8.11
CA GLY A 247 -25.11 -7.10 -9.09
C GLY A 247 -24.81 -5.70 -9.63
N VAL A 248 -23.55 -5.24 -9.55
CA VAL A 248 -23.14 -3.96 -10.14
C VAL A 248 -23.21 -4.06 -11.66
N ALA A 249 -23.80 -3.06 -12.31
CA ALA A 249 -23.91 -3.05 -13.77
C ALA A 249 -22.53 -3.02 -14.44
N PRO A 250 -22.36 -3.68 -15.60
CA PRO A 250 -21.15 -3.52 -16.41
C PRO A 250 -20.86 -2.05 -16.73
N SER A 251 -19.59 -1.73 -16.88
CA SER A 251 -19.18 -0.39 -17.33
C SER A 251 -19.70 -0.10 -18.72
N ASN A 252 -20.09 1.16 -18.97
CA ASN A 252 -20.44 1.58 -20.31
C ASN A 252 -19.21 1.35 -21.24
N PRO A 253 -19.35 0.72 -22.42
CA PRO A 253 -18.25 0.51 -23.36
C PRO A 253 -17.45 1.78 -23.71
N ASP A 254 -18.06 2.95 -23.61
CA ASP A 254 -17.43 4.24 -23.91
C ASP A 254 -16.60 4.82 -22.76
N PHE A 255 -16.51 4.15 -21.59
CA PHE A 255 -15.71 4.68 -20.48
C PHE A 255 -14.28 4.98 -20.87
N ALA A 256 -13.72 6.08 -20.38
CA ALA A 256 -12.33 6.45 -20.57
C ALA A 256 -11.46 5.91 -19.42
N ILE A 257 -10.14 5.87 -19.63
CA ILE A 257 -9.20 5.68 -18.51
C ILE A 257 -9.28 6.89 -17.57
N ASP A 258 -9.05 6.63 -16.28
CA ASP A 258 -8.94 7.66 -15.26
C ASP A 258 -7.63 7.47 -14.47
N SER A 259 -6.56 8.16 -14.90
CA SER A 259 -5.23 8.04 -14.28
C SER A 259 -5.19 8.54 -12.83
N ALA A 260 -6.18 9.32 -12.40
CA ALA A 260 -6.33 9.87 -11.05
C ALA A 260 -7.59 9.32 -10.35
N MET A 261 -8.08 8.16 -10.75
CA MET A 261 -9.30 7.55 -10.20
C MET A 261 -9.26 7.51 -8.67
N PRO A 262 -10.24 8.14 -7.98
CA PRO A 262 -10.25 8.18 -6.53
C PRO A 262 -10.43 6.79 -5.93
N LEU A 263 -9.88 6.57 -4.72
CA LEU A 263 -9.99 5.28 -4.01
C LEU A 263 -11.44 4.90 -3.66
N THR A 264 -12.32 5.90 -3.53
CA THR A 264 -13.75 5.71 -3.27
C THR A 264 -14.56 5.30 -4.51
N LYS A 265 -13.98 5.41 -5.72
CA LYS A 265 -14.61 4.98 -6.96
C LYS A 265 -14.12 3.57 -7.33
N ILE A 266 -14.96 2.56 -7.18
CA ILE A 266 -14.57 1.15 -7.30
C ILE A 266 -14.55 0.69 -8.78
N SER A 267 -15.48 1.19 -9.58
CA SER A 267 -15.60 0.85 -11.02
C SER A 267 -16.04 2.05 -11.87
N MET A 268 -15.90 1.92 -13.21
CA MET A 268 -16.29 2.90 -14.20
C MET A 268 -17.73 2.72 -14.63
#